data_08d7f50da0742461094cd0028cad7602
#
_entry.id   08d7f50da0742461094cd0028cad7602
#
_cell.length_a   1.000
_cell.length_b   1.000
_cell.length_c   1.000
_cell.angle_alpha   90.00
_cell.angle_beta   90.00
_cell.angle_gamma   90.00
#
_symmetry.space_group_name_H-M   'P 1'
#
loop_
_entity.id
_entity.type
_entity.pdbx_description
1 polymer ?
#
loop_
_entity_poly.entity_id
_entity_poly.type
_entity_poly.pdbx_seq_one_letter_code
_entity_poly.pdbx_strand_id
1 'polypeptide(L)'
;MRKTKQIILVLLLVIGWSTINQVQAQEHNVTGTITSSIDGKPVSDVKIRVKGEKEIAGTSDANGYYSIKVGVNTSGQLVFVHPNYDIMDININNRSVVNVTLESNVRFNAYGQQVDRLPLTGESRNGILVFEAPDQSYKTWFDLRVNFDGAKYFDNDTYNKLGDGVTIRRLRFAMKTVLYKHWTGEVDLNFSGGNLDVKDAFLGYRSDPHKYYFKAGYFKEPISMETTTTSRYQTFIEEPYMTAFAPARQLGFNVSKWDTRYLIVAGVHFQDVENAEVTTWSQDENKANGTDEGISYTGKLVFRPINKDHKLIHLGVAASWRKPKTSWEVQNAYRISMRDMTNISRKKYLDTDNIPFVENYSIFGSELSAAYNNIKFSSEYINTKLNRKTGYEDYKANAIYASLSYLVFGGKYNYNEEEGEFSQITRGRKWGDIELAFRYDYVNLNDKTANIMGGSANAFTYGVTYHANPNVKFMLNYTMINHDRYANGKGKLYVGHDALGNLTTDYTKVVDSDGKSGDDYSFIQFRCEIDF
;
A
#
# COMPACT_ATOMS: atom_id res chain seq x y z
N MET A 1 38.39 -35.57 83.69
CA MET A 1 37.05 -35.34 83.05
C MET A 1 37.01 -34.47 81.80
N ARG A 2 38.00 -33.64 81.50
CA ARG A 2 37.99 -32.80 80.30
C ARG A 2 38.46 -33.51 78.99
N LYS A 3 39.34 -34.52 79.10
CA LYS A 3 39.85 -35.27 77.91
C LYS A 3 38.87 -36.35 77.42
N THR A 4 38.05 -36.90 78.24
CA THR A 4 37.05 -37.90 77.85
C THR A 4 35.85 -37.30 77.10
N LYS A 5 35.49 -36.05 77.42
CA LYS A 5 34.44 -35.33 76.64
C LYS A 5 34.86 -34.92 75.22
N GLN A 6 36.15 -34.67 74.97
CA GLN A 6 36.66 -34.36 73.64
C GLN A 6 36.73 -35.59 72.74
N ILE A 7 37.03 -36.78 73.29
CA ILE A 7 37.06 -38.03 72.52
C ILE A 7 35.65 -38.46 72.07
N ILE A 8 34.64 -38.28 72.97
CA ILE A 8 33.25 -38.58 72.65
C ILE A 8 32.70 -37.61 71.61
N LEU A 9 33.10 -36.33 71.61
CA LEU A 9 32.68 -35.32 70.58
C LEU A 9 33.29 -35.59 69.18
N VAL A 10 34.55 -36.07 69.16
CA VAL A 10 35.22 -36.45 67.93
C VAL A 10 34.67 -37.77 67.37
N LEU A 11 34.31 -38.74 68.19
CA LEU A 11 33.67 -39.97 67.74
C LEU A 11 32.23 -39.72 67.26
N LEU A 12 31.47 -38.82 67.85
CA LEU A 12 30.15 -38.43 67.36
C LEU A 12 30.22 -37.64 66.06
N LEU A 13 31.28 -36.86 65.80
CA LEU A 13 31.51 -36.19 64.50
C LEU A 13 31.97 -37.17 63.42
N VAL A 14 32.72 -38.20 63.72
CA VAL A 14 33.15 -39.23 62.76
C VAL A 14 31.99 -40.18 62.41
N ILE A 15 31.11 -40.50 63.34
CA ILE A 15 29.91 -41.32 63.12
C ILE A 15 28.86 -40.51 62.38
N GLY A 16 28.77 -39.18 62.57
CA GLY A 16 27.91 -38.27 61.79
C GLY A 16 28.34 -38.09 60.34
N TRP A 17 29.60 -38.36 60.00
CA TRP A 17 30.10 -38.22 58.59
C TRP A 17 29.99 -39.54 57.80
N SER A 18 29.77 -40.67 58.41
CA SER A 18 29.62 -41.97 57.77
C SER A 18 28.17 -42.31 57.36
N THR A 19 27.22 -41.43 57.61
CA THR A 19 25.84 -41.55 57.09
C THR A 19 25.44 -40.48 56.09
N ILE A 20 26.40 -39.99 55.29
CA ILE A 20 26.02 -39.40 54.00
C ILE A 20 25.60 -40.60 53.14
N ASN A 21 24.34 -40.95 53.21
CA ASN A 21 23.70 -41.75 52.20
C ASN A 21 24.00 -41.10 50.89
N GLN A 22 24.80 -41.74 50.05
CA GLN A 22 24.74 -41.48 48.62
C GLN A 22 23.29 -41.74 48.25
N VAL A 23 22.52 -40.66 48.09
CA VAL A 23 21.28 -40.70 47.33
C VAL A 23 21.72 -41.11 45.95
N GLN A 24 21.71 -42.40 45.65
CA GLN A 24 21.80 -42.89 44.30
C GLN A 24 20.66 -42.18 43.55
N ALA A 25 21.01 -41.32 42.64
CA ALA A 25 20.03 -40.71 41.75
C ALA A 25 19.26 -41.85 41.08
N GLN A 26 18.02 -42.03 41.45
CA GLN A 26 17.18 -43.13 40.97
C GLN A 26 16.89 -42.82 39.49
N GLU A 27 17.61 -43.47 38.60
CA GLU A 27 17.39 -43.37 37.15
C GLU A 27 15.98 -43.86 36.81
N HIS A 28 15.25 -43.08 36.08
CA HIS A 28 13.94 -43.44 35.55
C HIS A 28 14.09 -43.95 34.11
N ASN A 29 13.65 -45.14 33.80
CA ASN A 29 13.68 -45.69 32.46
C ASN A 29 12.42 -45.25 31.71
N VAL A 30 12.62 -44.53 30.59
CA VAL A 30 11.56 -44.07 29.68
C VAL A 30 11.66 -44.84 28.38
N THR A 31 10.55 -45.47 27.99
CA THR A 31 10.43 -46.22 26.73
C THR A 31 9.30 -45.67 25.89
N GLY A 32 9.28 -46.00 24.60
CA GLY A 32 8.17 -45.62 23.75
C GLY A 32 8.42 -46.00 22.29
N THR A 33 7.43 -45.72 21.45
CA THR A 33 7.51 -45.89 20.00
C THR A 33 7.40 -44.55 19.30
N ILE A 34 8.16 -44.39 18.26
CA ILE A 34 8.18 -43.19 17.42
C ILE A 34 7.58 -43.52 16.05
N THR A 35 6.57 -42.79 15.65
CA THR A 35 5.87 -42.99 14.36
C THR A 35 5.88 -41.70 13.54
N SER A 36 5.72 -41.81 12.23
CA SER A 36 5.57 -40.70 11.29
C SER A 36 4.11 -40.21 11.25
N SER A 37 3.90 -38.91 11.22
CA SER A 37 2.58 -38.30 11.05
C SER A 37 1.98 -38.52 9.68
N ILE A 38 2.79 -38.85 8.65
CA ILE A 38 2.31 -39.03 7.26
C ILE A 38 1.56 -40.35 7.09
N ASP A 39 2.13 -41.44 7.57
CA ASP A 39 1.66 -42.79 7.27
C ASP A 39 1.57 -43.72 8.50
N GLY A 40 1.86 -43.18 9.70
CA GLY A 40 1.84 -43.93 10.95
C GLY A 40 2.93 -45.00 11.10
N LYS A 41 3.86 -45.08 10.13
CA LYS A 41 4.94 -46.09 10.21
C LYS A 41 5.98 -45.73 11.26
N PRO A 42 6.68 -46.76 11.80
CA PRO A 42 7.79 -46.55 12.70
C PRO A 42 8.91 -45.70 12.07
N VAL A 43 9.55 -44.85 12.87
CA VAL A 43 10.70 -44.04 12.45
C VAL A 43 11.94 -44.50 13.21
N SER A 44 12.93 -45.04 12.45
CA SER A 44 14.25 -45.46 12.96
C SER A 44 15.21 -44.28 13.07
N ASP A 45 16.31 -44.48 13.77
CA ASP A 45 17.47 -43.56 13.85
C ASP A 45 17.14 -42.15 14.42
N VAL A 46 16.01 -41.99 15.11
CA VAL A 46 15.69 -40.79 15.82
C VAL A 46 16.61 -40.65 17.05
N LYS A 47 17.39 -39.60 17.09
CA LYS A 47 18.27 -39.28 18.24
C LYS A 47 17.46 -38.63 19.34
N ILE A 48 17.52 -39.20 20.55
CA ILE A 48 16.80 -38.70 21.72
C ILE A 48 17.81 -38.12 22.71
N ARG A 49 17.56 -36.91 23.15
CA ARG A 49 18.37 -36.22 24.17
C ARG A 49 17.48 -35.76 25.33
N VAL A 50 18.03 -35.66 26.50
CA VAL A 50 17.41 -34.93 27.59
C VAL A 50 17.69 -33.44 27.39
N LYS A 51 16.67 -32.60 27.49
CA LYS A 51 16.82 -31.17 27.25
C LYS A 51 17.78 -30.53 28.23
N GLY A 52 18.77 -29.82 27.73
CA GLY A 52 19.86 -29.24 28.52
C GLY A 52 21.12 -30.09 28.53
N GLU A 53 21.07 -31.37 28.17
CA GLU A 53 22.22 -32.24 28.01
C GLU A 53 22.76 -32.25 26.60
N LYS A 54 24.10 -32.36 26.44
CA LYS A 54 24.74 -32.39 25.11
C LYS A 54 24.78 -33.79 24.52
N GLU A 55 24.72 -34.82 25.36
CA GLU A 55 24.85 -36.21 24.93
C GLU A 55 23.52 -36.80 24.45
N ILE A 56 23.62 -37.74 23.50
CA ILE A 56 22.47 -38.50 22.99
C ILE A 56 22.16 -39.58 24.04
N ALA A 57 20.97 -39.53 24.62
CA ALA A 57 20.51 -40.50 25.62
C ALA A 57 20.10 -41.85 24.99
N GLY A 58 19.70 -41.84 23.73
CA GLY A 58 19.32 -43.06 23.00
C GLY A 58 18.96 -42.76 21.54
N THR A 59 18.70 -43.87 20.79
CA THR A 59 18.28 -43.82 19.40
C THR A 59 17.18 -44.86 19.17
N SER A 60 16.19 -44.55 18.34
CA SER A 60 15.13 -45.51 18.01
C SER A 60 15.62 -46.60 17.07
N ASP A 61 15.11 -47.81 17.25
CA ASP A 61 15.38 -48.98 16.41
C ASP A 61 14.51 -48.99 15.11
N ALA A 62 14.66 -50.08 14.31
CA ALA A 62 13.91 -50.28 13.06
C ALA A 62 12.38 -50.32 13.24
N ASN A 63 11.90 -50.61 14.49
CA ASN A 63 10.49 -50.65 14.83
C ASN A 63 10.04 -49.31 15.46
N GLY A 64 10.90 -48.27 15.46
CA GLY A 64 10.66 -46.99 16.08
C GLY A 64 10.72 -47.07 17.62
N TYR A 65 11.09 -48.18 18.20
CA TYR A 65 11.16 -48.36 19.66
C TYR A 65 12.42 -47.70 20.22
N TYR A 66 12.30 -47.07 21.36
CA TYR A 66 13.41 -46.51 22.13
C TYR A 66 13.32 -46.81 23.61
N SER A 67 14.46 -46.86 24.28
CA SER A 67 14.59 -47.00 25.71
C SER A 67 15.76 -46.16 26.19
N ILE A 68 15.50 -45.22 27.11
CA ILE A 68 16.50 -44.29 27.63
C ILE A 68 16.41 -44.21 29.15
N LYS A 69 17.51 -43.90 29.77
CA LYS A 69 17.58 -43.61 31.19
C LYS A 69 17.61 -42.11 31.42
N VAL A 70 16.73 -41.61 32.25
CA VAL A 70 16.60 -40.20 32.59
C VAL A 70 16.86 -39.99 34.07
N GLY A 71 17.79 -39.13 34.43
CA GLY A 71 18.11 -38.79 35.79
C GLY A 71 17.01 -37.98 36.47
N VAL A 72 16.77 -38.18 37.76
CA VAL A 72 15.74 -37.46 38.54
C VAL A 72 15.97 -35.94 38.62
N ASN A 73 17.19 -35.47 38.40
CA ASN A 73 17.56 -34.06 38.47
C ASN A 73 17.59 -33.37 37.09
N THR A 74 17.00 -33.96 36.04
CA THR A 74 16.95 -33.43 34.70
C THR A 74 15.69 -32.60 34.47
N SER A 75 15.63 -31.87 33.36
CA SER A 75 14.49 -31.03 32.99
C SER A 75 13.16 -31.78 32.80
N GLY A 76 13.21 -33.13 32.81
CA GLY A 76 12.02 -33.94 32.52
C GLY A 76 11.47 -33.75 31.10
N GLN A 77 12.25 -33.16 30.18
CA GLN A 77 11.89 -32.99 28.77
C GLN A 77 12.83 -33.79 27.87
N LEU A 78 12.26 -34.47 26.89
CA LEU A 78 13.01 -35.18 25.83
C LEU A 78 12.94 -34.38 24.55
N VAL A 79 14.07 -34.36 23.84
CA VAL A 79 14.21 -33.72 22.50
C VAL A 79 14.47 -34.84 21.50
N PHE A 80 13.57 -34.96 20.50
CA PHE A 80 13.64 -35.93 19.41
C PHE A 80 14.15 -35.24 18.17
N VAL A 81 15.22 -35.76 17.56
CA VAL A 81 15.89 -35.16 16.39
C VAL A 81 16.09 -36.22 15.31
N HIS A 82 15.60 -35.94 14.11
CA HIS A 82 15.83 -36.75 12.91
C HIS A 82 15.90 -35.83 11.67
N PRO A 83 16.77 -36.10 10.67
CA PRO A 83 16.95 -35.23 9.49
C PRO A 83 15.67 -34.92 8.71
N ASN A 84 14.74 -35.88 8.63
CA ASN A 84 13.52 -35.79 7.81
C ASN A 84 12.27 -35.39 8.62
N TYR A 85 12.45 -35.03 9.89
CA TYR A 85 11.34 -34.69 10.81
C TYR A 85 11.66 -33.42 11.59
N ASP A 86 10.62 -32.72 11.99
CA ASP A 86 10.75 -31.57 12.86
C ASP A 86 11.26 -31.97 14.24
N ILE A 87 12.10 -31.13 14.84
CA ILE A 87 12.57 -31.34 16.21
C ILE A 87 11.36 -31.22 17.13
N MET A 88 11.18 -32.21 18.00
CA MET A 88 10.05 -32.24 18.93
C MET A 88 10.53 -32.33 20.37
N ASP A 89 9.99 -31.44 21.21
CA ASP A 89 10.22 -31.42 22.65
C ASP A 89 9.00 -32.01 23.39
N ILE A 90 9.18 -33.01 24.23
CA ILE A 90 8.09 -33.63 24.98
C ILE A 90 8.42 -33.69 26.48
N ASN A 91 7.49 -33.23 27.33
CA ASN A 91 7.57 -33.41 28.76
C ASN A 91 7.23 -34.86 29.15
N ILE A 92 8.11 -35.50 29.90
CA ILE A 92 7.93 -36.89 30.39
C ILE A 92 6.76 -36.94 31.37
N ASN A 93 6.62 -35.92 32.24
CA ASN A 93 5.59 -35.87 33.30
C ASN A 93 5.52 -37.13 34.14
N ASN A 94 6.70 -37.66 34.54
CA ASN A 94 6.86 -38.91 35.31
C ASN A 94 6.33 -40.19 34.64
N ARG A 95 6.07 -40.15 33.33
CA ARG A 95 5.62 -41.32 32.56
C ARG A 95 6.82 -42.23 32.24
N SER A 96 6.64 -43.52 32.37
CA SER A 96 7.62 -44.53 31.92
C SER A 96 7.45 -44.95 30.48
N VAL A 97 6.32 -44.59 29.86
CA VAL A 97 6.05 -44.82 28.43
C VAL A 97 5.62 -43.50 27.77
N VAL A 98 6.38 -43.10 26.74
CA VAL A 98 6.12 -41.86 25.97
C VAL A 98 6.17 -42.22 24.47
N ASN A 99 5.01 -42.41 23.88
CA ASN A 99 4.90 -42.60 22.43
C ASN A 99 4.89 -41.23 21.73
N VAL A 100 5.55 -41.15 20.60
CA VAL A 100 5.81 -39.91 19.87
C VAL A 100 5.40 -40.06 18.39
N THR A 101 4.66 -39.09 17.87
CA THR A 101 4.44 -38.98 16.45
C THR A 101 5.21 -37.75 15.93
N LEU A 102 6.20 -37.97 15.07
CA LEU A 102 7.02 -36.92 14.51
C LEU A 102 6.37 -36.33 13.26
N GLU A 103 6.34 -35.01 13.18
CA GLU A 103 5.92 -34.30 11.99
C GLU A 103 7.04 -34.32 10.95
N SER A 104 6.74 -34.90 9.76
CA SER A 104 7.71 -34.91 8.66
C SER A 104 7.98 -33.50 8.17
N ASN A 105 9.25 -33.18 7.94
CA ASN A 105 9.65 -31.95 7.27
C ASN A 105 9.69 -32.10 5.72
N VAL A 106 9.43 -33.28 5.20
CA VAL A 106 9.23 -33.52 3.78
C VAL A 106 7.91 -32.88 3.36
N ARG A 107 7.96 -32.07 2.32
CA ARG A 107 6.79 -31.37 1.74
C ARG A 107 6.74 -31.60 0.24
N PHE A 108 5.53 -31.48 -0.31
CA PHE A 108 5.31 -31.59 -1.74
C PHE A 108 4.64 -30.31 -2.25
N ASN A 109 5.05 -29.88 -3.43
CA ASN A 109 4.37 -28.77 -4.12
C ASN A 109 3.04 -29.27 -4.74
N ALA A 110 2.31 -28.35 -5.37
CA ALA A 110 1.03 -28.64 -6.02
C ALA A 110 1.13 -29.68 -7.16
N TYR A 111 2.33 -29.96 -7.63
CA TYR A 111 2.62 -30.95 -8.70
C TYR A 111 3.14 -32.30 -8.15
N GLY A 112 3.11 -32.49 -6.80
CA GLY A 112 3.55 -33.73 -6.17
C GLY A 112 5.09 -33.90 -6.12
N GLN A 113 5.85 -32.85 -6.39
CA GLN A 113 7.32 -32.90 -6.30
C GLN A 113 7.74 -32.57 -4.87
N GLN A 114 8.69 -33.32 -4.33
CA GLN A 114 9.28 -33.02 -3.03
C GLN A 114 10.01 -31.69 -3.06
N VAL A 115 9.76 -30.86 -2.05
CA VAL A 115 10.38 -29.54 -1.89
C VAL A 115 10.87 -29.36 -0.46
N ASP A 116 11.86 -28.51 -0.29
CA ASP A 116 12.34 -28.12 1.02
C ASP A 116 11.26 -27.35 1.78
N ARG A 117 11.15 -27.63 3.08
CA ARG A 117 10.26 -26.86 3.96
C ARG A 117 10.96 -25.56 4.39
N LEU A 118 10.31 -24.45 4.14
CA LEU A 118 10.68 -23.16 4.68
C LEU A 118 9.62 -22.70 5.70
N PRO A 119 9.87 -22.83 7.02
CA PRO A 119 8.92 -22.35 8.03
C PRO A 119 8.81 -20.84 7.98
N LEU A 120 7.57 -20.33 7.97
CA LEU A 120 7.28 -18.91 8.09
C LEU A 120 6.76 -18.60 9.49
N THR A 121 7.28 -17.54 10.11
CA THR A 121 6.76 -17.01 11.37
C THR A 121 5.71 -15.96 11.07
N GLY A 122 4.52 -16.13 11.67
CA GLY A 122 3.43 -15.17 11.56
C GLY A 122 3.48 -14.16 12.72
N GLU A 123 3.36 -12.86 12.39
CA GLU A 123 3.29 -11.80 13.39
C GLU A 123 2.44 -10.62 12.91
N SER A 124 1.99 -9.79 13.85
CA SER A 124 1.34 -8.52 13.52
C SER A 124 2.36 -7.38 13.58
N ARG A 125 2.52 -6.64 12.47
CA ARG A 125 3.33 -5.41 12.40
C ARG A 125 2.41 -4.21 12.21
N ASN A 126 2.15 -3.46 13.27
CA ASN A 126 1.19 -2.34 13.27
C ASN A 126 -0.19 -2.73 12.69
N GLY A 127 -0.73 -3.88 13.10
CA GLY A 127 -2.03 -4.37 12.63
C GLY A 127 -1.98 -5.17 11.33
N ILE A 128 -0.91 -5.08 10.55
CA ILE A 128 -0.74 -5.85 9.31
C ILE A 128 -0.24 -7.25 9.64
N LEU A 129 -0.90 -8.27 9.10
CA LEU A 129 -0.48 -9.68 9.25
C LEU A 129 0.66 -9.98 8.28
N VAL A 130 1.81 -10.35 8.83
CA VAL A 130 3.05 -10.64 8.09
C VAL A 130 3.50 -12.06 8.39
N PHE A 131 3.85 -12.80 7.34
CA PHE A 131 4.55 -14.09 7.42
C PHE A 131 5.95 -13.93 6.83
N GLU A 132 6.97 -14.26 7.60
CA GLU A 132 8.37 -14.05 7.20
C GLU A 132 9.25 -15.25 7.58
N ALA A 133 10.17 -15.62 6.69
CA ALA A 133 11.18 -16.63 6.97
C ALA A 133 12.25 -16.07 7.92
N PRO A 134 12.86 -16.90 8.78
CA PRO A 134 13.88 -16.45 9.73
C PRO A 134 15.10 -15.78 9.07
N ASP A 135 15.45 -16.18 7.83
CA ASP A 135 16.55 -15.63 7.03
C ASP A 135 16.13 -14.46 6.14
N GLN A 136 14.87 -14.02 6.25
CA GLN A 136 14.25 -12.95 5.45
C GLN A 136 14.25 -13.21 3.94
N SER A 137 14.45 -14.45 3.50
CA SER A 137 14.43 -14.81 2.09
C SER A 137 13.02 -14.76 1.49
N TYR A 138 12.01 -14.99 2.32
CA TYR A 138 10.60 -14.99 1.93
C TYR A 138 9.79 -14.19 2.92
N LYS A 139 8.91 -13.34 2.40
CA LYS A 139 7.98 -12.54 3.19
C LYS A 139 6.70 -12.34 2.42
N THR A 140 5.56 -12.55 3.07
CA THR A 140 4.25 -12.27 2.51
C THR A 140 3.41 -11.54 3.55
N TRP A 141 2.66 -10.52 3.14
CA TRP A 141 1.74 -9.83 4.02
C TRP A 141 0.46 -9.46 3.30
N PHE A 142 -0.56 -9.26 4.10
CA PHE A 142 -1.89 -8.87 3.67
C PHE A 142 -2.19 -7.47 4.20
N ASP A 143 -2.81 -6.67 3.35
CA ASP A 143 -3.10 -5.26 3.60
C ASP A 143 -4.57 -5.02 3.26
N LEU A 144 -5.37 -4.67 4.27
CA LEU A 144 -6.78 -4.35 4.09
C LEU A 144 -6.99 -2.86 4.37
N ARG A 145 -7.92 -2.26 3.61
CA ARG A 145 -8.29 -0.86 3.80
C ARG A 145 -9.77 -0.66 3.59
N VAL A 146 -10.39 0.03 4.55
CA VAL A 146 -11.78 0.46 4.46
C VAL A 146 -11.85 1.97 4.65
N ASN A 147 -12.46 2.67 3.69
CA ASN A 147 -12.76 4.09 3.80
C ASN A 147 -14.28 4.26 3.70
N PHE A 148 -14.88 4.76 4.78
CA PHE A 148 -16.28 5.15 4.82
C PHE A 148 -16.35 6.69 4.75
N ASP A 149 -17.00 7.19 3.71
CA ASP A 149 -17.11 8.62 3.41
C ASP A 149 -18.55 9.09 3.48
N GLY A 150 -18.72 10.36 3.84
CA GLY A 150 -19.99 11.08 3.72
C GLY A 150 -19.76 12.54 3.38
N ALA A 151 -20.73 13.16 2.73
CA ALA A 151 -20.69 14.58 2.42
C ALA A 151 -22.08 15.23 2.56
N LYS A 152 -22.07 16.51 2.96
CA LYS A 152 -23.20 17.40 2.93
C LYS A 152 -22.85 18.66 2.16
N TYR A 153 -23.69 19.01 1.20
CA TYR A 153 -23.52 20.18 0.35
C TYR A 153 -24.30 21.38 0.87
N PHE A 154 -23.74 22.58 0.68
CA PHE A 154 -24.38 23.86 0.90
C PHE A 154 -24.68 24.44 -0.48
N ASP A 155 -25.86 24.11 -0.99
CA ASP A 155 -26.27 24.32 -2.38
C ASP A 155 -27.48 25.26 -2.53
N ASN A 156 -27.71 26.13 -1.55
CA ASN A 156 -28.87 27.06 -1.56
C ASN A 156 -28.85 28.02 -2.77
N ASP A 157 -27.66 28.31 -3.27
CA ASP A 157 -27.44 29.29 -4.37
C ASP A 157 -26.92 28.62 -5.65
N THR A 158 -26.96 27.28 -5.76
CA THR A 158 -26.49 26.54 -6.94
C THR A 158 -27.55 26.43 -8.02
N TYR A 159 -27.12 26.43 -9.27
CA TYR A 159 -28.00 26.15 -10.40
C TYR A 159 -28.34 24.65 -10.54
N ASN A 160 -27.45 23.77 -10.06
CA ASN A 160 -27.59 22.34 -10.17
C ASN A 160 -27.71 21.71 -8.77
N LYS A 161 -28.79 20.98 -8.52
CA LYS A 161 -28.97 20.29 -7.24
C LYS A 161 -27.84 19.28 -6.99
N LEU A 162 -27.26 19.34 -5.82
CA LEU A 162 -26.25 18.43 -5.32
C LEU A 162 -26.90 17.47 -4.30
N GLY A 163 -26.53 16.21 -4.31
CA GLY A 163 -27.09 15.20 -3.42
C GLY A 163 -26.13 14.87 -2.28
N ASP A 164 -26.60 15.04 -1.03
CA ASP A 164 -25.91 14.54 0.16
C ASP A 164 -25.89 13.02 0.19
N GLY A 165 -24.95 12.42 0.92
CA GLY A 165 -24.95 10.98 1.07
C GLY A 165 -23.70 10.42 1.74
N VAL A 166 -23.67 9.09 1.78
CA VAL A 166 -22.55 8.30 2.30
C VAL A 166 -22.18 7.17 1.33
N THR A 167 -20.94 6.70 1.40
CA THR A 167 -20.46 5.60 0.55
C THR A 167 -19.27 4.88 1.19
N ILE A 168 -19.04 3.65 0.77
CA ILE A 168 -17.74 3.00 0.95
C ILE A 168 -16.85 3.45 -0.22
N ARG A 169 -15.93 4.36 0.04
CA ARG A 169 -15.03 4.92 -0.97
C ARG A 169 -13.96 3.94 -1.45
N ARG A 170 -13.42 3.17 -0.49
CA ARG A 170 -12.45 2.11 -0.75
C ARG A 170 -12.74 0.91 0.14
N LEU A 171 -12.69 -0.26 -0.45
CA LEU A 171 -12.69 -1.55 0.23
C LEU A 171 -11.63 -2.38 -0.47
N ARG A 172 -10.38 -2.30 0.01
CA ARG A 172 -9.21 -2.87 -0.64
C ARG A 172 -8.67 -4.05 0.12
N PHE A 173 -8.20 -5.02 -0.64
CA PHE A 173 -7.42 -6.15 -0.18
C PHE A 173 -6.19 -6.29 -1.07
N ALA A 174 -5.01 -6.26 -0.49
CA ALA A 174 -3.77 -6.49 -1.19
C ALA A 174 -2.99 -7.64 -0.57
N MET A 175 -2.41 -8.46 -1.44
CA MET A 175 -1.39 -9.42 -1.09
C MET A 175 -0.06 -8.95 -1.68
N LYS A 176 0.96 -8.88 -0.83
CA LYS A 176 2.30 -8.45 -1.20
C LYS A 176 3.31 -9.52 -0.79
N THR A 177 4.32 -9.73 -1.61
CA THR A 177 5.32 -10.76 -1.34
C THR A 177 6.74 -10.31 -1.71
N VAL A 178 7.71 -10.85 -1.00
CA VAL A 178 9.13 -10.82 -1.35
C VAL A 178 9.62 -12.27 -1.40
N LEU A 179 10.22 -12.67 -2.51
CA LEU A 179 10.74 -14.00 -2.74
C LEU A 179 12.25 -13.90 -3.01
N TYR A 180 13.03 -14.79 -2.40
CA TYR A 180 14.50 -14.83 -2.56
C TYR A 180 15.17 -13.48 -2.31
N LYS A 181 14.63 -12.68 -1.36
CA LYS A 181 15.09 -11.32 -0.95
C LYS A 181 14.94 -10.22 -2.00
N HIS A 182 14.76 -10.54 -3.26
CA HIS A 182 14.84 -9.60 -4.38
C HIS A 182 13.57 -9.51 -5.23
N TRP A 183 12.88 -10.61 -5.44
CA TRP A 183 11.67 -10.64 -6.25
C TRP A 183 10.48 -10.18 -5.43
N THR A 184 9.78 -9.19 -5.92
CA THR A 184 8.59 -8.64 -5.26
C THR A 184 7.36 -8.89 -6.12
N GLY A 185 6.23 -9.07 -5.49
CA GLY A 185 4.94 -9.17 -6.17
C GLY A 185 3.86 -8.47 -5.37
N GLU A 186 2.91 -7.86 -6.06
CA GLU A 186 1.74 -7.24 -5.44
C GLU A 186 0.52 -7.50 -6.30
N VAL A 187 -0.59 -7.83 -5.63
CA VAL A 187 -1.93 -7.80 -6.19
C VAL A 187 -2.81 -7.01 -5.22
N ASP A 188 -3.34 -5.89 -5.66
CA ASP A 188 -4.27 -5.02 -4.91
C ASP A 188 -5.61 -4.95 -5.64
N LEU A 189 -6.68 -5.33 -4.95
CA LEU A 189 -8.05 -5.39 -5.45
C LEU A 189 -8.93 -4.43 -4.67
N ASN A 190 -9.85 -3.76 -5.35
CA ASN A 190 -10.84 -2.90 -4.75
C ASN A 190 -12.25 -3.41 -5.04
N PHE A 191 -13.04 -3.58 -3.98
CA PHE A 191 -14.41 -4.12 -4.01
C PHE A 191 -15.46 -3.04 -3.77
N SER A 192 -15.07 -1.77 -3.70
CA SER A 192 -16.03 -0.68 -3.49
C SER A 192 -16.96 -0.51 -4.70
N GLY A 193 -18.22 -0.16 -4.44
CA GLY A 193 -19.21 0.07 -5.50
C GLY A 193 -19.81 -1.21 -6.10
N GLY A 194 -19.53 -2.38 -5.53
CA GLY A 194 -20.08 -3.67 -5.96
C GLY A 194 -19.40 -4.30 -7.17
N ASN A 195 -18.32 -3.70 -7.67
CA ASN A 195 -17.50 -4.22 -8.77
C ASN A 195 -16.09 -4.53 -8.28
N LEU A 196 -15.47 -5.56 -8.87
CA LEU A 196 -14.06 -5.84 -8.67
C LEU A 196 -13.24 -4.95 -9.62
N ASP A 197 -12.31 -4.20 -9.03
CA ASP A 197 -11.41 -3.30 -9.75
C ASP A 197 -9.95 -3.62 -9.37
N VAL A 198 -9.14 -4.00 -10.34
CA VAL A 198 -7.73 -4.27 -10.14
C VAL A 198 -6.99 -2.96 -9.94
N LYS A 199 -6.27 -2.82 -8.82
CA LYS A 199 -5.47 -1.62 -8.53
C LYS A 199 -4.01 -1.83 -8.90
N ASP A 200 -3.32 -2.70 -8.23
CA ASP A 200 -1.95 -3.03 -8.57
C ASP A 200 -1.84 -4.53 -8.88
N ALA A 201 -1.12 -4.89 -9.93
CA ALA A 201 -0.82 -6.27 -10.27
C ALA A 201 0.54 -6.30 -11.00
N PHE A 202 1.62 -6.48 -10.26
CA PHE A 202 2.96 -6.41 -10.82
C PHE A 202 3.95 -7.39 -10.19
N LEU A 203 4.99 -7.68 -10.96
CA LEU A 203 6.22 -8.34 -10.53
C LEU A 203 7.35 -7.31 -10.53
N GLY A 204 8.25 -7.39 -9.55
CA GLY A 204 9.41 -6.53 -9.47
C GLY A 204 10.68 -7.26 -9.08
N TYR A 205 11.82 -6.65 -9.38
CA TYR A 205 13.13 -7.08 -8.91
C TYR A 205 13.84 -5.90 -8.24
N ARG A 206 14.14 -6.06 -6.96
CA ARG A 206 14.71 -5.02 -6.10
C ARG A 206 16.10 -5.40 -5.61
N SER A 207 17.02 -4.45 -5.61
CA SER A 207 18.33 -4.60 -5.02
C SER A 207 18.60 -3.49 -4.02
N ASP A 208 18.46 -3.79 -2.73
CA ASP A 208 18.67 -2.82 -1.66
C ASP A 208 20.12 -2.32 -1.58
N PRO A 209 21.18 -3.16 -1.74
CA PRO A 209 22.56 -2.67 -1.73
C PRO A 209 22.87 -1.68 -2.85
N HIS A 210 22.23 -1.85 -4.01
CA HIS A 210 22.43 -1.01 -5.18
C HIS A 210 21.35 0.05 -5.37
N LYS A 211 20.30 0.01 -4.54
CA LYS A 211 19.17 0.95 -4.55
C LYS A 211 18.55 1.13 -5.93
N TYR A 212 18.19 0.03 -6.59
CA TYR A 212 17.40 0.05 -7.82
C TYR A 212 16.22 -0.92 -7.73
N TYR A 213 15.18 -0.61 -8.51
CA TYR A 213 13.97 -1.41 -8.59
C TYR A 213 13.44 -1.44 -10.01
N PHE A 214 13.19 -2.64 -10.53
CA PHE A 214 12.49 -2.89 -11.77
C PHE A 214 11.08 -3.36 -11.46
N LYS A 215 10.08 -2.79 -12.13
CA LYS A 215 8.68 -3.22 -12.04
C LYS A 215 8.16 -3.55 -13.45
N ALA A 216 7.35 -4.61 -13.55
CA ALA A 216 6.62 -4.99 -14.76
C ALA A 216 5.20 -5.42 -14.40
N GLY A 217 4.19 -4.89 -15.06
CA GLY A 217 2.78 -5.18 -14.81
C GLY A 217 1.92 -3.95 -14.78
N TYR A 218 0.90 -3.92 -13.93
CA TYR A 218 -0.06 -2.85 -13.77
C TYR A 218 0.18 -2.09 -12.46
N PHE A 219 0.56 -0.84 -12.54
CA PHE A 219 0.93 0.01 -11.40
C PHE A 219 0.84 1.49 -11.75
N LYS A 220 0.95 2.37 -10.73
CA LYS A 220 0.91 3.82 -10.93
C LYS A 220 2.08 4.34 -11.73
N GLU A 221 1.80 5.18 -12.74
CA GLU A 221 2.82 5.85 -13.54
C GLU A 221 3.46 7.00 -12.75
N PRO A 222 4.80 7.21 -12.81
CA PRO A 222 5.53 8.12 -11.93
C PRO A 222 5.52 9.57 -12.43
N ILE A 223 4.35 10.21 -12.57
CA ILE A 223 4.26 11.60 -13.05
C ILE A 223 4.11 12.62 -11.93
N SER A 224 3.40 12.29 -10.86
CA SER A 224 3.08 13.22 -9.77
C SER A 224 3.31 12.55 -8.43
N MET A 225 3.87 13.27 -7.46
CA MET A 225 4.01 12.78 -6.10
C MET A 225 2.64 12.50 -5.47
N GLU A 226 1.68 13.41 -5.59
CA GLU A 226 0.34 13.24 -5.02
C GLU A 226 -0.37 12.02 -5.63
N THR A 227 -0.26 11.82 -6.96
CA THR A 227 -0.86 10.67 -7.64
C THR A 227 -0.20 9.34 -7.22
N THR A 228 1.13 9.31 -7.06
CA THR A 228 1.83 8.09 -6.65
C THR A 228 1.63 7.78 -5.18
N THR A 229 1.48 8.78 -4.32
CA THR A 229 1.26 8.61 -2.88
C THR A 229 0.09 7.65 -2.62
N THR A 230 0.33 6.66 -1.77
CA THR A 230 -0.75 5.76 -1.38
C THR A 230 -1.83 6.52 -0.62
N SER A 231 -3.10 6.22 -0.92
CA SER A 231 -4.24 6.96 -0.36
C SER A 231 -4.32 6.95 1.18
N ARG A 232 -3.64 6.02 1.86
CA ARG A 232 -3.54 6.01 3.34
C ARG A 232 -2.70 7.16 3.91
N TYR A 233 -1.84 7.78 3.08
CA TYR A 233 -0.95 8.87 3.51
C TYR A 233 -1.37 10.23 2.96
N GLN A 234 -2.46 10.28 2.20
CA GLN A 234 -3.02 11.55 1.72
C GLN A 234 -3.50 12.40 2.90
N THR A 235 -3.20 13.70 2.82
CA THR A 235 -3.57 14.70 3.84
C THR A 235 -5.05 15.07 3.78
N PHE A 236 -5.66 15.03 2.59
CA PHE A 236 -7.06 15.38 2.34
C PHE A 236 -7.86 14.14 1.92
N ILE A 237 -9.18 14.21 2.07
CA ILE A 237 -10.10 13.11 1.75
C ILE A 237 -10.03 12.73 0.27
N GLU A 238 -9.95 13.73 -0.63
CA GLU A 238 -9.80 13.52 -2.07
C GLU A 238 -8.60 14.30 -2.62
N GLU A 239 -8.05 13.78 -3.72
CA GLU A 239 -6.90 14.31 -4.42
C GLU A 239 -7.19 15.68 -5.04
N PRO A 240 -6.17 16.55 -5.30
CA PRO A 240 -6.32 17.82 -5.98
C PRO A 240 -6.70 17.63 -7.46
N TYR A 241 -7.24 18.67 -8.10
CA TYR A 241 -7.64 18.64 -9.51
C TYR A 241 -6.53 18.20 -10.45
N MET A 242 -5.29 18.56 -10.15
CA MET A 242 -4.15 18.26 -11.00
C MET A 242 -3.95 16.76 -11.25
N THR A 243 -4.41 15.90 -10.35
CA THR A 243 -4.26 14.44 -10.50
C THR A 243 -5.04 13.87 -11.69
N ALA A 244 -6.05 14.59 -12.19
CA ALA A 244 -6.78 14.20 -13.40
C ALA A 244 -5.95 14.31 -14.69
N PHE A 245 -4.82 15.00 -14.68
CA PHE A 245 -3.87 15.09 -15.79
C PHE A 245 -2.83 13.96 -15.76
N ALA A 246 -2.57 13.42 -14.60
CA ALA A 246 -1.61 12.33 -14.45
C ALA A 246 -2.32 11.00 -14.73
N PRO A 247 -1.76 10.13 -15.59
CA PRO A 247 -2.25 8.78 -15.74
C PRO A 247 -2.20 8.06 -14.38
N ALA A 248 -3.29 7.40 -14.02
CA ALA A 248 -3.34 6.70 -12.75
C ALA A 248 -2.46 5.43 -12.81
N ARG A 249 -3.07 4.29 -13.11
CA ARG A 249 -2.37 3.02 -13.29
C ARG A 249 -2.34 2.63 -14.75
N GLN A 250 -1.21 2.10 -15.18
CA GLN A 250 -0.99 1.65 -16.54
C GLN A 250 -0.24 0.32 -16.55
N LEU A 251 -0.50 -0.50 -17.54
CA LEU A 251 0.36 -1.63 -17.88
C LEU A 251 1.71 -1.08 -18.36
N GLY A 252 2.82 -1.65 -17.87
CA GLY A 252 4.12 -1.12 -18.28
C GLY A 252 5.31 -1.71 -17.54
N PHE A 253 6.45 -1.04 -17.78
CA PHE A 253 7.74 -1.37 -17.22
C PHE A 253 8.39 -0.11 -16.66
N ASN A 254 8.89 -0.18 -15.44
CA ASN A 254 9.65 0.90 -14.80
C ASN A 254 11.00 0.41 -14.32
N VAL A 255 11.97 1.30 -14.37
CA VAL A 255 13.21 1.20 -13.61
C VAL A 255 13.37 2.44 -12.75
N SER A 256 13.68 2.26 -11.49
CA SER A 256 14.01 3.34 -10.57
C SER A 256 15.38 3.13 -9.92
N LYS A 257 16.06 4.25 -9.67
CA LYS A 257 17.32 4.35 -8.95
C LYS A 257 17.22 5.48 -7.96
N TRP A 258 17.52 5.21 -6.69
CA TRP A 258 17.45 6.25 -5.64
C TRP A 258 18.67 6.27 -4.76
N ASP A 259 18.80 7.36 -4.04
CA ASP A 259 19.68 7.54 -2.90
C ASP A 259 19.04 8.59 -1.99
N THR A 260 19.64 8.91 -0.87
CA THR A 260 19.18 9.97 0.04
C THR A 260 18.90 11.30 -0.66
N ARG A 261 19.71 11.65 -1.66
CA ARG A 261 19.65 12.95 -2.37
C ARG A 261 18.87 12.94 -3.68
N TYR A 262 18.57 11.79 -4.27
CA TYR A 262 17.92 11.74 -5.57
C TYR A 262 17.03 10.51 -5.74
N LEU A 263 16.10 10.62 -6.68
CA LEU A 263 15.35 9.51 -7.28
C LEU A 263 15.27 9.76 -8.79
N ILE A 264 15.58 8.73 -9.56
CA ILE A 264 15.46 8.72 -11.02
C ILE A 264 14.53 7.57 -11.38
N VAL A 265 13.48 7.84 -12.15
CA VAL A 265 12.58 6.82 -12.67
C VAL A 265 12.45 6.99 -14.17
N ALA A 266 12.48 5.88 -14.89
CA ALA A 266 12.18 5.83 -16.32
C ALA A 266 11.28 4.63 -16.61
N GLY A 267 10.35 4.79 -17.52
CA GLY A 267 9.40 3.73 -17.84
C GLY A 267 8.76 3.85 -19.21
N VAL A 268 8.22 2.71 -19.65
CA VAL A 268 7.37 2.59 -20.84
C VAL A 268 6.02 2.05 -20.36
N HIS A 269 4.95 2.73 -20.74
CA HIS A 269 3.60 2.39 -20.30
C HIS A 269 2.64 2.33 -21.49
N PHE A 270 1.57 1.59 -21.32
CA PHE A 270 0.55 1.34 -22.35
C PHE A 270 -0.81 1.84 -21.86
N GLN A 271 -1.82 0.97 -21.83
CA GLN A 271 -3.17 1.29 -21.35
C GLN A 271 -3.40 0.77 -19.93
N ASP A 272 -4.52 1.17 -19.32
CA ASP A 272 -5.05 0.47 -18.16
C ASP A 272 -5.61 -0.91 -18.58
N VAL A 273 -5.88 -1.78 -17.59
CA VAL A 273 -6.35 -3.15 -17.89
C VAL A 273 -7.75 -3.20 -18.53
N GLU A 274 -8.60 -2.17 -18.32
CA GLU A 274 -9.94 -2.12 -18.90
C GLU A 274 -9.90 -1.75 -20.38
N ASN A 275 -8.91 -0.95 -20.77
CA ASN A 275 -8.72 -0.45 -22.14
C ASN A 275 -7.64 -1.20 -22.92
N ALA A 276 -7.08 -2.27 -22.37
CA ALA A 276 -6.14 -3.12 -23.11
C ALA A 276 -6.82 -3.80 -24.32
N GLU A 277 -6.08 -4.02 -25.39
CA GLU A 277 -6.62 -4.57 -26.66
C GLU A 277 -7.40 -5.87 -26.46
N VAL A 278 -6.87 -6.77 -25.62
CA VAL A 278 -7.53 -8.05 -25.33
C VAL A 278 -8.91 -7.87 -24.68
N THR A 279 -9.12 -6.80 -23.93
CA THR A 279 -10.40 -6.49 -23.29
C THR A 279 -11.35 -5.79 -24.25
N THR A 280 -10.91 -4.75 -24.95
CA THR A 280 -11.74 -3.97 -25.86
C THR A 280 -12.14 -4.77 -27.08
N TRP A 281 -11.27 -5.63 -27.61
CA TRP A 281 -11.57 -6.48 -28.74
C TRP A 281 -12.75 -7.43 -28.50
N SER A 282 -12.92 -7.93 -27.29
CA SER A 282 -14.06 -8.77 -26.93
C SER A 282 -15.36 -8.00 -26.68
N GLN A 283 -15.27 -6.68 -26.44
CA GLN A 283 -16.41 -5.81 -26.12
C GLN A 283 -17.02 -5.15 -27.34
N ASP A 284 -16.21 -4.69 -28.31
CA ASP A 284 -16.69 -3.90 -29.45
C ASP A 284 -17.08 -4.75 -30.66
N GLU A 285 -17.06 -6.08 -30.54
CA GLU A 285 -17.46 -7.04 -31.58
C GLU A 285 -16.70 -6.88 -32.92
N ASN A 286 -15.70 -6.00 -32.98
CA ASN A 286 -14.99 -5.66 -34.20
C ASN A 286 -13.76 -6.52 -34.41
N LYS A 287 -13.98 -7.76 -34.83
CA LYS A 287 -12.93 -8.74 -35.08
C LYS A 287 -12.14 -8.51 -36.38
N ALA A 288 -12.57 -7.55 -37.20
CA ALA A 288 -11.95 -7.26 -38.48
C ALA A 288 -10.82 -6.22 -38.42
N ASN A 289 -10.83 -5.37 -37.39
CA ASN A 289 -9.88 -4.25 -37.26
C ASN A 289 -9.19 -4.36 -35.90
N GLY A 290 -7.88 -4.60 -35.89
CA GLY A 290 -7.07 -4.40 -34.70
C GLY A 290 -7.01 -2.93 -34.29
N THR A 291 -6.89 -2.65 -33.00
CA THR A 291 -6.66 -1.29 -32.50
C THR A 291 -5.26 -1.22 -31.89
N ASP A 292 -4.46 -0.21 -32.28
CA ASP A 292 -3.17 0.01 -31.65
C ASP A 292 -3.39 0.53 -30.22
N GLU A 293 -2.80 -0.14 -29.25
CA GLU A 293 -2.71 0.39 -27.89
C GLU A 293 -1.86 1.66 -27.88
N GLY A 294 -2.20 2.60 -26.99
CA GLY A 294 -1.35 3.76 -26.76
C GLY A 294 -0.02 3.34 -26.14
N ILE A 295 0.99 4.16 -26.36
CA ILE A 295 2.31 3.98 -25.74
C ILE A 295 2.78 5.28 -25.14
N SER A 296 3.47 5.21 -24.00
CA SER A 296 4.09 6.36 -23.37
C SER A 296 5.50 6.05 -22.89
N TYR A 297 6.35 7.07 -22.96
CA TYR A 297 7.69 7.08 -22.37
C TYR A 297 7.70 8.13 -21.28
N THR A 298 7.94 7.71 -20.05
CA THR A 298 7.85 8.57 -18.87
C THR A 298 9.15 8.58 -18.11
N GLY A 299 9.57 9.77 -17.70
CA GLY A 299 10.72 9.98 -16.83
C GLY A 299 10.39 10.89 -15.67
N LYS A 300 10.95 10.60 -14.48
CA LYS A 300 10.86 11.44 -13.28
C LYS A 300 12.23 11.59 -12.65
N LEU A 301 12.55 12.81 -12.25
CA LEU A 301 13.75 13.15 -11.50
C LEU A 301 13.34 13.88 -10.23
N VAL A 302 13.86 13.42 -9.10
CA VAL A 302 13.69 14.09 -7.81
C VAL A 302 15.07 14.41 -7.25
N PHE A 303 15.24 15.63 -6.78
CA PHE A 303 16.42 16.07 -6.06
C PHE A 303 16.04 16.52 -4.65
N ARG A 304 16.79 16.05 -3.65
CA ARG A 304 16.58 16.32 -2.23
C ARG A 304 17.82 16.97 -1.63
N PRO A 305 17.95 18.31 -1.76
CA PRO A 305 19.10 19.02 -1.19
C PRO A 305 19.19 18.86 0.33
N ILE A 306 18.06 18.73 1.00
CA ILE A 306 17.93 18.43 2.42
C ILE A 306 17.03 17.22 2.57
N ASN A 307 17.53 16.16 3.22
CA ASN A 307 16.77 14.99 3.64
C ASN A 307 17.45 14.37 4.86
N LYS A 308 17.18 14.94 6.02
CA LYS A 308 17.81 14.53 7.28
C LYS A 308 17.00 15.02 8.48
N ASP A 309 16.89 14.18 9.52
CA ASP A 309 16.31 14.55 10.83
C ASP A 309 14.92 15.20 10.74
N HIS A 310 14.01 14.61 9.93
CA HIS A 310 12.66 15.13 9.63
C HIS A 310 12.65 16.53 9.01
N LYS A 311 13.73 16.89 8.30
CA LYS A 311 13.84 18.08 7.45
C LYS A 311 13.98 17.61 6.02
N LEU A 312 13.13 18.08 5.15
CA LEU A 312 13.10 17.72 3.75
C LEU A 312 12.93 18.97 2.88
N ILE A 313 13.65 19.00 1.78
CA ILE A 313 13.31 19.76 0.59
C ILE A 313 13.31 18.77 -0.57
N HIS A 314 12.18 18.63 -1.24
CA HIS A 314 11.96 17.80 -2.41
C HIS A 314 11.69 18.69 -3.61
N LEU A 315 12.49 18.55 -4.64
CA LEU A 315 12.33 19.19 -5.95
C LEU A 315 12.18 18.09 -6.98
N GLY A 316 11.03 18.00 -7.62
CA GLY A 316 10.73 16.98 -8.61
C GLY A 316 10.34 17.56 -9.96
N VAL A 317 10.70 16.87 -11.03
CA VAL A 317 10.18 17.09 -12.38
C VAL A 317 9.88 15.75 -13.03
N ALA A 318 8.77 15.70 -13.77
CA ALA A 318 8.38 14.53 -14.53
C ALA A 318 7.91 14.95 -15.92
N ALA A 319 8.18 14.12 -16.91
CA ALA A 319 7.71 14.31 -18.27
C ALA A 319 7.30 12.98 -18.88
N SER A 320 6.24 13.01 -19.67
CA SER A 320 5.78 11.86 -20.45
C SER A 320 5.44 12.31 -21.86
N TRP A 321 5.97 11.58 -22.85
CA TRP A 321 5.51 11.67 -24.23
C TRP A 321 4.63 10.46 -24.52
N ARG A 322 3.49 10.71 -25.19
CA ARG A 322 2.43 9.71 -25.30
C ARG A 322 1.81 9.69 -26.68
N LYS A 323 1.60 8.49 -27.21
CA LYS A 323 0.75 8.25 -28.36
C LYS A 323 -0.59 7.69 -27.86
N PRO A 324 -1.74 8.30 -28.21
CA PRO A 324 -3.03 7.83 -27.73
C PRO A 324 -3.40 6.48 -28.35
N LYS A 325 -4.31 5.76 -27.69
CA LYS A 325 -4.93 4.56 -28.24
C LYS A 325 -5.72 4.93 -29.50
N THR A 326 -5.61 4.10 -30.53
CA THR A 326 -6.46 4.19 -31.71
C THR A 326 -7.78 3.46 -31.43
N SER A 327 -8.90 4.14 -31.48
CA SER A 327 -10.21 3.49 -31.46
C SER A 327 -10.87 3.66 -32.82
N TRP A 328 -11.72 2.73 -33.22
CA TRP A 328 -12.40 2.79 -34.49
C TRP A 328 -13.58 3.77 -34.48
N GLU A 329 -14.21 4.00 -33.32
CA GLU A 329 -15.32 4.96 -33.19
C GLU A 329 -14.85 6.41 -33.15
N VAL A 330 -13.79 6.70 -32.40
CA VAL A 330 -13.21 8.03 -32.25
C VAL A 330 -11.70 7.93 -32.36
N GLN A 331 -11.17 8.19 -33.55
CA GLN A 331 -9.74 8.07 -33.79
C GLN A 331 -8.94 8.99 -32.85
N ASN A 332 -8.08 8.39 -32.04
CA ASN A 332 -7.10 9.09 -31.24
C ASN A 332 -7.71 10.21 -30.39
N ALA A 333 -8.75 9.89 -29.64
CA ALA A 333 -9.39 10.85 -28.75
C ALA A 333 -8.65 11.00 -27.44
N TYR A 334 -8.65 12.22 -26.93
CA TYR A 334 -8.21 12.55 -25.59
C TYR A 334 -9.34 13.27 -24.84
N ARG A 335 -9.48 13.04 -23.55
CA ARG A 335 -10.48 13.73 -22.72
C ARG A 335 -9.96 13.92 -21.30
N ILE A 336 -10.17 15.10 -20.73
CA ILE A 336 -10.03 15.35 -19.31
C ILE A 336 -11.44 15.59 -18.75
N SER A 337 -11.82 14.80 -17.76
CA SER A 337 -13.11 14.93 -17.09
C SER A 337 -12.97 14.53 -15.62
N MET A 338 -13.31 15.44 -14.70
CA MET A 338 -13.07 15.26 -13.28
C MET A 338 -14.26 15.66 -12.42
N ARG A 339 -14.29 15.13 -11.21
CA ARG A 339 -15.22 15.52 -10.14
C ARG A 339 -14.58 16.55 -9.24
N ASP A 340 -15.41 17.26 -8.52
CA ASP A 340 -14.98 18.33 -7.62
C ASP A 340 -14.57 17.78 -6.24
N MET A 341 -13.45 17.09 -6.17
CA MET A 341 -12.82 16.62 -4.92
C MET A 341 -13.77 15.91 -3.94
N THR A 342 -14.77 15.23 -4.47
CA THR A 342 -15.75 14.45 -3.72
C THR A 342 -16.14 13.18 -4.46
N ASN A 343 -16.47 12.13 -3.73
CA ASN A 343 -16.97 10.89 -4.30
C ASN A 343 -18.48 10.69 -4.09
N ILE A 344 -19.16 11.61 -3.40
CA ILE A 344 -20.59 11.53 -3.11
C ILE A 344 -21.38 12.11 -4.27
N SER A 345 -21.25 13.42 -4.56
CA SER A 345 -21.79 13.96 -5.81
C SER A 345 -20.90 13.52 -6.98
N ARG A 346 -21.51 12.91 -7.99
CA ARG A 346 -20.77 12.40 -9.16
C ARG A 346 -20.85 13.33 -10.36
N LYS A 347 -21.34 14.56 -10.17
CA LYS A 347 -21.31 15.59 -11.21
C LYS A 347 -19.89 15.91 -11.61
N LYS A 348 -19.68 16.08 -12.90
CA LYS A 348 -18.41 16.47 -13.51
C LYS A 348 -18.64 17.80 -14.22
N TYR A 349 -18.32 18.87 -13.53
CA TYR A 349 -18.41 20.22 -14.09
C TYR A 349 -17.33 20.48 -15.11
N LEU A 350 -16.14 20.03 -14.81
CA LEU A 350 -14.94 20.17 -15.65
C LEU A 350 -14.83 18.99 -16.62
N ASP A 351 -15.03 19.25 -17.91
CA ASP A 351 -15.07 18.20 -18.93
C ASP A 351 -14.79 18.79 -20.33
N THR A 352 -13.68 18.37 -20.95
CA THR A 352 -13.30 18.83 -22.29
C THR A 352 -14.13 18.21 -23.42
N ASP A 353 -14.96 17.20 -23.12
CA ASP A 353 -15.45 16.25 -24.11
C ASP A 353 -14.29 15.52 -24.83
N ASN A 354 -14.62 14.68 -25.80
CA ASN A 354 -13.61 13.99 -26.60
C ASN A 354 -12.95 14.98 -27.58
N ILE A 355 -11.65 15.15 -27.44
CA ILE A 355 -10.81 15.93 -28.34
C ILE A 355 -10.27 14.97 -29.40
N PRO A 356 -10.76 14.97 -30.63
CA PRO A 356 -10.38 14.01 -31.66
C PRO A 356 -9.08 14.39 -32.37
N PHE A 357 -8.54 13.42 -33.11
CA PHE A 357 -7.40 13.57 -34.00
C PHE A 357 -6.09 13.96 -33.33
N VAL A 358 -5.87 13.45 -32.13
CA VAL A 358 -4.63 13.64 -31.40
C VAL A 358 -3.56 12.70 -31.96
N GLU A 359 -2.48 13.23 -32.51
CA GLU A 359 -1.36 12.43 -33.01
C GLU A 359 -0.45 11.97 -31.86
N ASN A 360 -0.15 12.88 -30.97
CA ASN A 360 0.61 12.61 -29.72
C ASN A 360 0.34 13.73 -28.73
N TYR A 361 0.71 13.47 -27.47
CA TYR A 361 0.63 14.49 -26.45
C TYR A 361 1.75 14.34 -25.42
N SER A 362 2.03 15.42 -24.73
CA SER A 362 3.01 15.45 -23.66
C SER A 362 2.35 15.89 -22.35
N ILE A 363 2.83 15.33 -21.27
CA ILE A 363 2.51 15.76 -19.91
C ILE A 363 3.83 16.21 -19.27
N PHE A 364 3.82 17.37 -18.63
CA PHE A 364 4.93 17.86 -17.83
C PHE A 364 4.44 18.19 -16.44
N GLY A 365 5.13 17.68 -15.42
CA GLY A 365 4.85 17.94 -14.01
C GLY A 365 6.09 18.51 -13.30
N SER A 366 5.86 19.37 -12.32
CA SER A 366 6.88 19.82 -11.38
C SER A 366 6.37 19.73 -9.95
N GLU A 367 7.24 19.36 -9.01
CA GLU A 367 6.93 19.07 -7.62
C GLU A 367 7.85 19.89 -6.72
N LEU A 368 7.27 20.54 -5.72
CA LEU A 368 7.98 21.22 -4.64
C LEU A 368 7.36 20.80 -3.31
N SER A 369 8.13 20.13 -2.48
CA SER A 369 7.69 19.83 -1.12
C SER A 369 8.78 20.12 -0.12
N ALA A 370 8.36 20.54 1.06
CA ALA A 370 9.25 20.79 2.18
C ALA A 370 8.60 20.30 3.47
N ALA A 371 9.41 19.72 4.35
CA ALA A 371 8.97 19.38 5.70
C ALA A 371 10.00 19.85 6.73
N TYR A 372 9.51 20.31 7.85
CA TYR A 372 10.32 20.65 9.00
C TYR A 372 9.58 20.17 10.26
N ASN A 373 10.02 19.04 10.80
CA ASN A 373 9.38 18.37 11.93
C ASN A 373 7.87 18.14 11.70
N ASN A 374 7.03 18.98 12.29
CA ASN A 374 5.57 18.88 12.30
C ASN A 374 4.86 19.83 11.33
N ILE A 375 5.60 20.48 10.44
CA ILE A 375 5.06 21.33 9.36
C ILE A 375 5.43 20.69 8.02
N LYS A 376 4.48 20.65 7.09
CA LYS A 376 4.68 20.17 5.73
C LYS A 376 4.03 21.14 4.73
N PHE A 377 4.78 21.48 3.71
CA PHE A 377 4.31 22.17 2.51
C PHE A 377 4.43 21.24 1.32
N SER A 378 3.44 21.23 0.42
CA SER A 378 3.50 20.53 -0.87
C SER A 378 2.79 21.32 -1.95
N SER A 379 3.37 21.38 -3.12
CA SER A 379 2.82 22.03 -4.30
C SER A 379 3.25 21.27 -5.55
N GLU A 380 2.32 21.07 -6.47
CA GLU A 380 2.63 20.51 -7.78
C GLU A 380 1.91 21.30 -8.88
N TYR A 381 2.60 21.46 -9.99
CA TYR A 381 2.06 22.00 -11.22
C TYR A 381 2.13 20.95 -12.32
N ILE A 382 1.06 20.84 -13.11
CA ILE A 382 1.01 19.94 -14.25
C ILE A 382 0.43 20.65 -15.47
N ASN A 383 0.95 20.35 -16.63
CA ASN A 383 0.34 20.74 -17.90
C ASN A 383 0.30 19.58 -18.88
N THR A 384 -0.64 19.64 -19.80
CA THR A 384 -0.69 18.76 -20.96
C THR A 384 -0.76 19.58 -22.23
N LYS A 385 -0.05 19.13 -23.27
CA LYS A 385 -0.12 19.68 -24.63
C LYS A 385 -0.44 18.55 -25.59
N LEU A 386 -1.54 18.67 -26.32
CA LEU A 386 -1.96 17.77 -27.39
C LEU A 386 -1.58 18.35 -28.73
N ASN A 387 -0.80 17.59 -29.49
CA ASN A 387 -0.53 17.89 -30.92
C ASN A 387 -1.58 17.16 -31.77
N ARG A 388 -2.30 17.90 -32.59
CA ARG A 388 -3.41 17.39 -33.40
C ARG A 388 -3.05 17.36 -34.88
N LYS A 389 -3.76 16.54 -35.64
CA LYS A 389 -3.58 16.48 -37.13
C LYS A 389 -3.71 17.84 -37.77
N THR A 390 -3.01 18.02 -38.87
CA THR A 390 -3.08 19.24 -39.69
C THR A 390 -4.54 19.66 -39.96
N GLY A 391 -4.86 20.93 -39.75
CA GLY A 391 -6.21 21.48 -39.83
C GLY A 391 -6.95 21.59 -38.50
N TYR A 392 -6.34 21.14 -37.40
CA TYR A 392 -6.83 21.29 -36.03
C TYR A 392 -5.76 21.97 -35.18
N GLU A 393 -6.17 22.96 -34.40
CA GLU A 393 -5.27 23.64 -33.46
C GLU A 393 -4.88 22.73 -32.32
N ASP A 394 -3.63 22.84 -31.87
CA ASP A 394 -3.13 22.15 -30.66
C ASP A 394 -3.91 22.59 -29.43
N TYR A 395 -4.11 21.68 -28.48
CA TYR A 395 -4.80 21.97 -27.21
C TYR A 395 -3.84 21.97 -26.03
N LYS A 396 -4.06 22.89 -25.09
CA LYS A 396 -3.28 22.98 -23.85
C LYS A 396 -4.19 23.16 -22.63
N ALA A 397 -3.84 22.46 -21.54
CA ALA A 397 -4.50 22.61 -20.25
C ALA A 397 -3.48 22.51 -19.13
N ASN A 398 -3.82 23.04 -17.96
CA ASN A 398 -2.95 23.01 -16.80
C ASN A 398 -3.72 23.01 -15.47
N ALA A 399 -3.02 22.57 -14.41
CA ALA A 399 -3.52 22.63 -13.05
C ALA A 399 -2.35 22.78 -12.07
N ILE A 400 -2.65 23.34 -10.91
CA ILE A 400 -1.70 23.52 -9.79
C ILE A 400 -2.44 23.36 -8.48
N TYR A 401 -1.74 22.83 -7.48
CA TYR A 401 -2.18 22.97 -6.09
C TYR A 401 -1.02 23.43 -5.21
N ALA A 402 -1.37 24.01 -4.05
CA ALA A 402 -0.45 24.27 -2.96
C ALA A 402 -1.14 23.95 -1.63
N SER A 403 -0.46 23.22 -0.76
CA SER A 403 -0.99 22.82 0.54
C SER A 403 0.02 23.05 1.67
N LEU A 404 -0.52 23.36 2.84
CA LEU A 404 0.22 23.48 4.09
C LEU A 404 -0.45 22.61 5.14
N SER A 405 0.31 21.84 5.89
CA SER A 405 -0.22 21.05 7.00
C SER A 405 0.67 21.11 8.23
N TYR A 406 0.05 20.91 9.39
CA TYR A 406 0.64 21.06 10.70
C TYR A 406 0.15 19.99 11.67
N LEU A 407 1.06 19.22 12.29
CA LEU A 407 0.76 18.25 13.34
C LEU A 407 0.82 18.93 14.71
N VAL A 408 -0.34 19.07 15.35
CA VAL A 408 -0.57 19.91 16.53
C VAL A 408 0.23 19.42 17.76
N PHE A 409 0.33 18.12 17.94
CA PHE A 409 0.95 17.53 19.14
C PHE A 409 2.42 17.19 18.97
N GLY A 410 3.07 17.75 17.95
CA GLY A 410 4.52 17.63 17.73
C GLY A 410 4.92 16.32 17.02
N GLY A 411 4.01 15.69 16.33
CA GLY A 411 4.29 14.60 15.39
C GLY A 411 5.26 15.03 14.31
N LYS A 412 5.66 14.08 13.46
CA LYS A 412 6.65 14.32 12.41
C LYS A 412 6.20 13.70 11.10
N TYR A 413 6.47 14.39 10.00
CA TYR A 413 6.31 13.86 8.67
C TYR A 413 7.50 12.98 8.31
N ASN A 414 7.22 11.78 7.82
CA ASN A 414 8.21 10.84 7.33
C ASN A 414 8.17 10.81 5.79
N TYR A 415 9.30 10.51 5.19
CA TYR A 415 9.45 10.48 3.74
C TYR A 415 10.09 9.18 3.28
N ASN A 416 9.58 8.61 2.20
CA ASN A 416 10.09 7.42 1.55
C ASN A 416 11.00 7.82 0.37
N GLU A 417 12.28 7.54 0.46
CA GLU A 417 13.29 7.91 -0.55
C GLU A 417 13.12 7.17 -1.88
N GLU A 418 12.66 5.91 -1.81
CA GLU A 418 12.48 5.03 -2.95
C GLU A 418 11.27 5.43 -3.80
N GLU A 419 10.16 5.74 -3.16
CA GLU A 419 8.94 6.14 -3.84
C GLU A 419 8.89 7.65 -4.14
N GLY A 420 9.72 8.43 -3.45
CA GLY A 420 9.76 9.88 -3.63
C GLY A 420 8.54 10.61 -3.08
N GLU A 421 7.96 10.12 -1.96
CA GLU A 421 6.70 10.61 -1.40
C GLU A 421 6.69 10.62 0.13
N PHE A 422 5.73 11.32 0.72
CA PHE A 422 5.51 11.24 2.17
C PHE A 422 4.85 9.91 2.54
N SER A 423 5.22 9.40 3.72
CA SER A 423 4.71 8.15 4.26
C SER A 423 3.97 8.36 5.59
N GLN A 424 3.71 7.28 6.31
CA GLN A 424 3.01 7.33 7.59
C GLN A 424 3.69 8.30 8.56
N ILE A 425 2.91 9.20 9.16
CA ILE A 425 3.42 10.15 10.16
C ILE A 425 3.86 9.45 11.45
N THR A 426 4.82 10.05 12.14
CA THR A 426 5.08 9.74 13.56
C THR A 426 4.20 10.63 14.41
N ARG A 427 3.32 10.07 15.20
CA ARG A 427 2.39 10.82 16.07
C ARG A 427 3.10 11.42 17.27
N GLY A 428 2.72 12.61 17.67
CA GLY A 428 3.31 13.32 18.81
C GLY A 428 2.87 12.76 20.17
N ARG A 429 1.74 12.04 20.25
CA ARG A 429 1.18 11.48 21.49
C ARG A 429 0.81 10.00 21.31
N LYS A 430 0.84 9.23 22.39
CA LYS A 430 0.42 7.83 22.38
C LYS A 430 -1.05 7.64 21.98
N TRP A 431 -1.91 8.57 22.36
CA TRP A 431 -3.34 8.55 22.05
C TRP A 431 -3.69 9.15 20.68
N GLY A 432 -2.71 9.74 19.97
CA GLY A 432 -2.91 10.23 18.62
C GLY A 432 -2.20 11.53 18.32
N ASP A 433 -2.53 12.10 17.14
CA ASP A 433 -2.16 13.45 16.72
C ASP A 433 -3.29 14.07 15.92
N ILE A 434 -3.34 15.40 15.88
CA ILE A 434 -4.25 16.16 15.02
C ILE A 434 -3.42 16.83 13.93
N GLU A 435 -3.80 16.62 12.68
CA GLU A 435 -3.26 17.33 11.52
C GLU A 435 -4.27 18.40 11.09
N LEU A 436 -3.84 19.66 11.08
CA LEU A 436 -4.57 20.78 10.47
C LEU A 436 -3.98 21.01 9.09
N ALA A 437 -4.82 21.20 8.09
CA ALA A 437 -4.37 21.35 6.71
C ALA A 437 -5.19 22.39 5.95
N PHE A 438 -4.52 23.03 4.99
CA PHE A 438 -5.12 23.94 4.04
C PHE A 438 -4.60 23.64 2.65
N ARG A 439 -5.47 23.66 1.62
CA ARG A 439 -5.09 23.50 0.22
C ARG A 439 -5.83 24.49 -0.66
N TYR A 440 -5.09 25.09 -1.58
CA TYR A 440 -5.60 25.81 -2.72
C TYR A 440 -5.38 24.98 -3.98
N ASP A 441 -6.40 24.88 -4.82
CA ASP A 441 -6.39 24.18 -6.10
C ASP A 441 -6.82 25.15 -7.20
N TYR A 442 -6.18 25.03 -8.35
CA TYR A 442 -6.60 25.69 -9.60
C TYR A 442 -6.46 24.73 -10.78
N VAL A 443 -7.45 24.75 -11.65
CA VAL A 443 -7.45 24.01 -12.91
C VAL A 443 -8.02 24.83 -14.03
N ASN A 444 -7.44 24.72 -15.21
CA ASN A 444 -7.95 25.35 -16.42
C ASN A 444 -7.91 24.38 -17.60
N LEU A 445 -9.09 24.00 -18.08
CA LEU A 445 -9.30 23.16 -19.26
C LEU A 445 -9.74 23.97 -20.50
N ASN A 446 -9.75 25.30 -20.41
CA ASN A 446 -10.15 26.15 -21.53
C ASN A 446 -8.96 26.49 -22.42
N ASP A 447 -9.08 26.24 -23.69
CA ASP A 447 -8.18 26.72 -24.73
C ASP A 447 -9.00 27.37 -25.87
N LYS A 448 -9.02 28.70 -25.88
CA LYS A 448 -9.78 29.47 -26.86
C LYS A 448 -9.23 29.30 -28.28
N THR A 449 -7.92 29.10 -28.45
CA THR A 449 -7.28 28.89 -29.75
C THR A 449 -7.74 27.57 -30.35
N ALA A 450 -7.76 26.52 -29.54
CA ALA A 450 -8.26 25.21 -29.97
C ALA A 450 -9.80 25.13 -30.04
N ASN A 451 -10.51 26.18 -29.60
CA ASN A 451 -11.97 26.21 -29.45
C ASN A 451 -12.50 25.07 -28.57
N ILE A 452 -11.77 24.76 -27.48
CA ILE A 452 -12.13 23.74 -26.51
C ILE A 452 -12.31 24.40 -25.14
N MET A 453 -13.55 24.36 -24.63
CA MET A 453 -13.95 25.02 -23.38
C MET A 453 -14.40 23.96 -22.39
N GLY A 454 -13.43 23.39 -21.64
CA GLY A 454 -13.68 22.33 -20.66
C GLY A 454 -13.99 22.84 -19.24
N GLY A 455 -13.96 24.17 -19.05
CA GLY A 455 -14.16 24.83 -17.76
C GLY A 455 -12.86 25.07 -16.99
N SER A 456 -12.94 26.02 -16.05
CA SER A 456 -11.91 26.24 -15.04
C SER A 456 -12.54 26.35 -13.64
N ALA A 457 -11.75 26.02 -12.61
CA ALA A 457 -12.19 26.10 -11.22
C ALA A 457 -11.06 26.49 -10.28
N ASN A 458 -11.44 27.18 -9.21
CA ASN A 458 -10.63 27.38 -8.02
C ASN A 458 -11.28 26.65 -6.84
N ALA A 459 -10.48 26.06 -5.97
CA ALA A 459 -11.00 25.46 -4.76
C ALA A 459 -10.11 25.75 -3.55
N PHE A 460 -10.75 25.92 -2.40
CA PHE A 460 -10.09 26.05 -1.10
C PHE A 460 -10.57 24.95 -0.20
N THR A 461 -9.67 24.12 0.32
CA THR A 461 -10.00 23.02 1.23
C THR A 461 -9.31 23.21 2.57
N TYR A 462 -10.11 23.20 3.64
CA TYR A 462 -9.64 23.17 5.03
C TYR A 462 -9.84 21.76 5.57
N GLY A 463 -8.79 21.17 6.13
CA GLY A 463 -8.78 19.80 6.62
C GLY A 463 -8.42 19.71 8.10
N VAL A 464 -9.11 18.82 8.81
CA VAL A 464 -8.75 18.37 10.16
C VAL A 464 -8.73 16.85 10.15
N THR A 465 -7.59 16.26 10.50
CA THR A 465 -7.44 14.80 10.59
C THR A 465 -6.99 14.41 11.98
N TYR A 466 -7.73 13.52 12.63
CA TYR A 466 -7.32 12.88 13.88
C TYR A 466 -6.71 11.51 13.56
N HIS A 467 -5.41 11.39 13.75
CA HIS A 467 -4.64 10.16 13.63
C HIS A 467 -4.66 9.40 14.96
N ALA A 468 -5.68 8.59 15.21
CA ALA A 468 -5.89 7.92 16.49
C ALA A 468 -4.77 6.90 16.80
N ASN A 469 -4.38 6.11 15.82
CA ASN A 469 -3.30 5.13 15.89
C ASN A 469 -2.70 4.91 14.48
N PRO A 470 -1.72 4.01 14.27
CA PRO A 470 -1.18 3.76 12.92
C PRO A 470 -2.19 3.30 11.88
N ASN A 471 -3.32 2.74 12.33
CA ASN A 471 -4.29 2.05 11.51
C ASN A 471 -5.63 2.79 11.35
N VAL A 472 -5.92 3.74 12.24
CA VAL A 472 -7.23 4.41 12.28
C VAL A 472 -7.06 5.91 12.24
N LYS A 473 -7.76 6.57 11.33
CA LYS A 473 -7.88 8.03 11.26
C LYS A 473 -9.30 8.47 10.93
N PHE A 474 -9.64 9.67 11.39
CA PHE A 474 -10.89 10.37 11.13
C PHE A 474 -10.56 11.71 10.48
N MET A 475 -11.18 11.99 9.35
CA MET A 475 -10.91 13.17 8.56
C MET A 475 -12.17 13.99 8.39
N LEU A 476 -12.04 15.30 8.44
CA LEU A 476 -13.09 16.26 8.16
C LEU A 476 -12.53 17.34 7.24
N ASN A 477 -13.15 17.53 6.07
CA ASN A 477 -12.77 18.57 5.12
C ASN A 477 -13.96 19.51 4.87
N TYR A 478 -13.69 20.81 4.81
CA TYR A 478 -14.59 21.81 4.29
C TYR A 478 -13.99 22.37 2.99
N THR A 479 -14.73 22.29 1.90
CA THR A 479 -14.26 22.70 0.57
C THR A 479 -15.21 23.73 -0.02
N MET A 480 -14.64 24.81 -0.57
CA MET A 480 -15.33 25.85 -1.34
C MET A 480 -14.81 25.79 -2.77
N ILE A 481 -15.72 25.82 -3.75
CA ILE A 481 -15.39 25.71 -5.16
C ILE A 481 -16.08 26.83 -5.94
N ASN A 482 -15.31 27.45 -6.82
CA ASN A 482 -15.79 28.45 -7.77
C ASN A 482 -15.47 28.00 -9.18
N HIS A 483 -16.50 27.92 -10.02
CA HIS A 483 -16.40 27.56 -11.42
C HIS A 483 -16.57 28.76 -12.34
N ASP A 484 -15.99 28.68 -13.54
CA ASP A 484 -16.31 29.60 -14.60
C ASP A 484 -17.55 29.14 -15.41
N ARG A 485 -18.03 30.02 -16.31
CA ARG A 485 -19.18 29.70 -17.18
C ARG A 485 -18.99 28.51 -18.12
N TYR A 486 -17.75 28.07 -18.33
CA TYR A 486 -17.43 26.96 -19.24
C TYR A 486 -17.46 25.60 -18.53
N ALA A 487 -17.54 25.60 -17.20
CA ALA A 487 -17.64 24.38 -16.40
C ALA A 487 -19.08 23.82 -16.43
N ASN A 488 -19.57 23.47 -17.62
CA ASN A 488 -20.96 23.07 -17.88
C ASN A 488 -21.14 21.55 -18.02
N GLY A 489 -20.15 20.76 -17.63
CA GLY A 489 -20.24 19.29 -17.70
C GLY A 489 -20.58 18.77 -19.10
N LYS A 490 -19.94 19.28 -20.13
CA LYS A 490 -20.23 18.91 -21.53
C LYS A 490 -21.66 19.30 -21.95
N GLY A 491 -22.12 20.49 -21.55
CA GLY A 491 -23.45 21.00 -21.86
C GLY A 491 -24.62 20.37 -21.08
N LYS A 492 -24.32 19.65 -19.99
CA LYS A 492 -25.34 18.96 -19.18
C LYS A 492 -25.71 19.69 -17.88
N LEU A 493 -24.90 20.67 -17.46
CA LEU A 493 -25.06 21.41 -16.21
C LEU A 493 -25.33 22.87 -16.51
N TYR A 494 -26.21 23.48 -15.72
CA TYR A 494 -26.52 24.89 -15.81
C TYR A 494 -25.32 25.71 -15.31
N VAL A 495 -25.06 26.84 -15.97
CA VAL A 495 -23.92 27.72 -15.67
C VAL A 495 -24.31 29.19 -15.56
N GLY A 496 -25.58 29.52 -15.61
CA GLY A 496 -26.11 30.87 -15.46
C GLY A 496 -27.44 31.06 -16.16
N HIS A 497 -27.87 32.31 -16.31
CA HIS A 497 -29.12 32.70 -16.95
C HIS A 497 -28.88 33.28 -18.33
N ASP A 498 -29.80 33.06 -19.27
CA ASP A 498 -29.86 33.68 -20.56
C ASP A 498 -30.52 35.11 -20.50
N ALA A 499 -30.58 35.77 -21.64
CA ALA A 499 -31.16 37.12 -21.71
C ALA A 499 -32.67 37.19 -21.35
N LEU A 500 -33.36 36.04 -21.28
CA LEU A 500 -34.75 35.92 -20.86
C LEU A 500 -34.90 35.55 -19.37
N GLY A 501 -33.80 35.38 -18.66
CA GLY A 501 -33.76 34.96 -17.27
C GLY A 501 -33.94 33.45 -17.04
N ASN A 502 -33.89 32.62 -18.07
CA ASN A 502 -33.95 31.17 -17.94
C ASN A 502 -32.57 30.57 -17.65
N LEU A 503 -32.51 29.54 -16.82
CA LEU A 503 -31.29 28.77 -16.63
C LEU A 503 -30.81 28.16 -17.96
N THR A 504 -29.53 28.30 -18.26
CA THR A 504 -28.92 27.77 -19.48
C THR A 504 -27.69 26.93 -19.20
N THR A 505 -27.51 25.86 -19.98
CA THR A 505 -26.29 25.06 -20.02
C THR A 505 -25.31 25.55 -21.07
N ASP A 506 -25.75 26.49 -21.92
CA ASP A 506 -24.99 27.07 -23.05
C ASP A 506 -24.23 28.30 -22.54
N TYR A 507 -22.95 28.16 -22.34
CA TYR A 507 -22.07 29.23 -21.84
C TYR A 507 -22.06 30.47 -22.76
N THR A 508 -22.41 30.33 -24.07
CA THR A 508 -22.45 31.43 -25.01
C THR A 508 -23.66 32.34 -24.81
N LYS A 509 -24.72 31.82 -24.18
CA LYS A 509 -25.98 32.55 -23.88
C LYS A 509 -26.01 33.17 -22.51
N VAL A 510 -25.04 32.83 -21.65
CA VAL A 510 -24.99 33.34 -20.27
C VAL A 510 -24.78 34.86 -20.28
N VAL A 511 -25.70 35.57 -19.66
CA VAL A 511 -25.65 37.03 -19.49
C VAL A 511 -25.42 37.46 -18.04
N ASP A 512 -25.33 36.53 -17.09
CA ASP A 512 -25.05 36.86 -15.71
C ASP A 512 -23.73 37.65 -15.61
N SER A 513 -23.82 38.77 -14.90
CA SER A 513 -22.71 39.66 -14.60
C SER A 513 -22.25 39.49 -13.14
N ASP A 514 -21.22 40.22 -12.76
CA ASP A 514 -20.71 40.30 -11.39
C ASP A 514 -20.13 38.98 -10.83
N GLY A 515 -19.49 38.18 -11.68
CA GLY A 515 -18.84 36.94 -11.26
C GLY A 515 -19.81 35.81 -10.88
N LYS A 516 -21.10 35.93 -11.19
CA LYS A 516 -22.12 34.92 -10.92
C LYS A 516 -22.34 33.95 -12.09
N SER A 517 -21.48 33.93 -13.08
CA SER A 517 -21.47 32.89 -14.11
C SER A 517 -20.63 31.72 -13.66
N GLY A 518 -21.17 30.52 -13.77
CA GLY A 518 -20.63 29.29 -13.19
C GLY A 518 -21.44 28.86 -11.96
N ASP A 519 -21.32 27.63 -11.54
CA ASP A 519 -22.08 27.04 -10.44
C ASP A 519 -21.17 26.87 -9.21
N ASP A 520 -21.22 27.81 -8.29
CA ASP A 520 -20.36 27.88 -7.12
C ASP A 520 -21.04 27.19 -5.93
N TYR A 521 -20.29 26.44 -5.15
CA TYR A 521 -20.82 25.79 -3.95
C TYR A 521 -19.72 25.44 -2.93
N SER A 522 -20.16 25.05 -1.75
CA SER A 522 -19.28 24.49 -0.73
C SER A 522 -19.88 23.22 -0.14
N PHE A 523 -19.05 22.43 0.48
CA PHE A 523 -19.47 21.20 1.16
C PHE A 523 -18.54 20.83 2.29
N ILE A 524 -19.09 20.08 3.23
CA ILE A 524 -18.33 19.39 4.26
C ILE A 524 -18.37 17.90 3.98
N GLN A 525 -17.22 17.26 4.12
CA GLN A 525 -17.14 15.81 4.01
C GLN A 525 -16.32 15.22 5.15
N PHE A 526 -16.66 13.98 5.51
CA PHE A 526 -15.92 13.22 6.51
C PHE A 526 -15.50 11.88 5.95
N ARG A 527 -14.42 11.33 6.49
CA ARG A 527 -13.93 9.96 6.26
C ARG A 527 -13.57 9.30 7.57
N CYS A 528 -14.04 8.06 7.73
CA CYS A 528 -13.49 7.11 8.69
C CYS A 528 -12.63 6.12 7.90
N GLU A 529 -11.35 5.99 8.26
CA GLU A 529 -10.42 5.09 7.60
C GLU A 529 -9.82 4.11 8.59
N ILE A 530 -9.79 2.83 8.21
CA ILE A 530 -9.08 1.78 8.92
C ILE A 530 -8.23 0.99 7.92
N ASP A 531 -6.96 0.77 8.30
CA ASP A 531 -5.98 -0.04 7.58
C ASP A 531 -5.45 -1.15 8.50
N PHE A 532 -5.40 -2.39 8.07
CA PHE A 532 -4.89 -3.51 8.87
C PHE A 532 -4.47 -4.70 8.02
#